data_a75115a77083e5223e78d9ea8ab8fc80
#
_entry.id   a75115a77083e5223e78d9ea8ab8fc80
#
_cell.length_a   1.000
_cell.length_b   1.000
_cell.length_c   1.000
_cell.angle_alpha   90.00
_cell.angle_beta   90.00
_cell.angle_gamma   90.00
#
_symmetry.space_group_name_H-M   'P 1'
#
loop_
_entity.id
_entity.type
_entity.pdbx_description
1 polymer ?
#
loop_
_entity_poly.entity_id
_entity_poly.type
_entity_poly.pdbx_seq_one_letter_code
_entity_poly.pdbx_strand_id
1 'polypeptide(L)'
;MNLTTRRVGAVVASAFCSAFVMHSAIAAELLERAVLPSASFSPGPTSGQYASGANGVVLPLINKQPVQGFSAVLRGPSKGTYLVMSDNGFGAKANSPDALLRVDTMKPDFESGVVSPANRFTGEALAEFTTESFITLRDPWKKIPFPIVADGTNYPGTPTGGGAPIAVDPVIKANRYLTGSDFDIESVRRVPDGTLWFGDEFGPFLLHTDAHGRVLEAPIPLPNFRAFPSTLGGAEVNPLVQAISNPVRTLAANLPDSGGFEGMALNRSGTRLYALLEKAVNGDPNRTRILINEFSLGQRKYTGKTWGYILDAPTNAIGDMTALTDREFVIIERDQGQGDAADPRQTNPARFKKIFRIDLDEVDAQGNLVKEEVADLMNIYDPRDVAADGPTNTVFTFPFVTIEDVLVLDNNRLLVINDNNYPGSAGRAFGVPDNNEFIVIHVAPLLDCDDEDGRGKHRKGTRHGGHGECSLAQD
;
A
#
# COMPACT_ATOMS: atom_id res chain seq x y z
N MET A 1 -86.95 -1.02 0.89
CA MET A 1 -86.21 -0.44 2.01
C MET A 1 -85.09 -1.41 2.31
N ASN A 2 -83.97 -1.30 1.59
CA ASN A 2 -82.81 -2.23 1.71
C ASN A 2 -81.67 -1.44 2.24
N LEU A 3 -81.17 -1.80 3.45
CA LEU A 3 -80.02 -1.27 4.06
C LEU A 3 -78.81 -2.13 3.62
N THR A 4 -77.87 -1.51 2.94
CA THR A 4 -76.56 -2.08 2.59
C THR A 4 -75.52 -1.72 3.64
N THR A 5 -75.05 -2.69 4.39
CA THR A 5 -73.91 -2.58 5.38
C THR A 5 -72.57 -2.60 4.66
N ARG A 6 -71.81 -1.50 4.74
CA ARG A 6 -70.43 -1.43 4.31
C ARG A 6 -69.55 -1.98 5.41
N ARG A 7 -68.73 -3.01 5.10
CA ARG A 7 -67.60 -3.49 5.94
C ARG A 7 -66.39 -2.61 5.66
N VAL A 8 -65.89 -1.99 6.70
CA VAL A 8 -64.58 -1.30 6.70
C VAL A 8 -63.53 -2.33 7.06
N GLY A 9 -62.61 -2.62 6.13
CA GLY A 9 -61.46 -3.46 6.40
C GLY A 9 -60.34 -2.60 6.96
N ALA A 10 -59.90 -2.92 8.16
CA ALA A 10 -58.70 -2.32 8.75
C ALA A 10 -57.44 -3.00 8.17
N VAL A 11 -56.59 -2.21 7.50
CA VAL A 11 -55.24 -2.63 7.07
C VAL A 11 -54.31 -2.39 8.25
N VAL A 12 -53.81 -3.47 8.85
CA VAL A 12 -52.74 -3.40 9.85
C VAL A 12 -51.40 -3.33 9.10
N ALA A 13 -50.80 -2.15 9.07
CA ALA A 13 -49.43 -1.98 8.60
C ALA A 13 -48.48 -2.40 9.70
N SER A 14 -47.85 -3.56 9.55
CA SER A 14 -46.74 -4.02 10.42
C SER A 14 -45.50 -3.25 10.02
N ALA A 15 -45.07 -2.29 10.82
CA ALA A 15 -43.79 -1.65 10.72
C ALA A 15 -42.73 -2.61 11.25
N PHE A 16 -41.93 -3.17 10.34
CA PHE A 16 -40.69 -3.86 10.70
C PHE A 16 -39.66 -2.81 11.15
N CYS A 17 -39.46 -2.66 12.45
CA CYS A 17 -38.37 -1.93 13.03
C CYS A 17 -37.14 -2.84 12.95
N SER A 18 -36.31 -2.68 11.91
CA SER A 18 -34.98 -3.30 11.87
C SER A 18 -34.12 -2.58 12.91
N ALA A 19 -33.92 -3.22 14.04
CA ALA A 19 -32.93 -2.77 15.02
C ALA A 19 -31.54 -2.94 14.38
N PHE A 20 -30.95 -1.84 13.93
CA PHE A 20 -29.50 -1.78 13.69
C PHE A 20 -28.85 -1.97 15.06
N VAL A 21 -28.27 -3.14 15.28
CA VAL A 21 -27.32 -3.35 16.37
C VAL A 21 -26.08 -2.57 15.96
N MET A 22 -25.93 -1.34 16.45
CA MET A 22 -24.66 -0.64 16.43
C MET A 22 -23.71 -1.48 17.29
N HIS A 23 -22.85 -2.27 16.63
CA HIS A 23 -21.64 -2.75 17.28
C HIS A 23 -20.80 -1.49 17.51
N SER A 24 -20.61 -1.12 18.77
CA SER A 24 -19.57 -0.17 19.14
C SER A 24 -18.27 -0.81 18.66
N ALA A 25 -17.68 -0.27 17.61
CA ALA A 25 -16.35 -0.68 17.19
C ALA A 25 -15.45 -0.52 18.41
N ILE A 26 -14.83 -1.62 18.85
CA ILE A 26 -13.79 -1.53 19.88
C ILE A 26 -12.69 -0.70 19.21
N ALA A 27 -12.35 0.45 19.82
CA ALA A 27 -11.26 1.27 19.31
C ALA A 27 -9.99 0.40 19.24
N ALA A 28 -9.22 0.54 18.15
CA ALA A 28 -7.94 -0.14 18.04
C ALA A 28 -7.06 0.24 19.25
N GLU A 29 -6.28 -0.71 19.80
CA GLU A 29 -5.37 -0.46 20.92
C GLU A 29 -3.91 -0.56 20.44
N LEU A 30 -3.07 0.40 20.82
CA LEU A 30 -1.64 0.38 20.56
C LEU A 30 -0.97 -0.65 21.46
N LEU A 31 -0.39 -1.68 20.85
CA LEU A 31 0.31 -2.73 21.60
C LEU A 31 1.82 -2.48 21.67
N GLU A 32 2.42 -2.09 20.55
CA GLU A 32 3.87 -1.98 20.38
C GLU A 32 4.19 -0.83 19.42
N ARG A 33 5.34 -0.18 19.61
CA ARG A 33 5.88 0.84 18.73
C ARG A 33 7.40 0.77 18.69
N ALA A 34 7.97 0.83 17.49
CA ALA A 34 9.41 1.00 17.27
C ALA A 34 9.65 1.96 16.10
N VAL A 35 10.78 2.64 16.10
CA VAL A 35 11.08 3.75 15.20
C VAL A 35 12.39 3.51 14.46
N LEU A 36 12.36 3.66 13.13
CA LEU A 36 13.54 3.81 12.29
C LEU A 36 13.75 5.31 12.05
N PRO A 37 14.87 5.91 12.48
CA PRO A 37 15.13 7.32 12.27
C PRO A 37 15.14 7.70 10.78
N SER A 38 14.60 8.87 10.44
CA SER A 38 14.61 9.43 9.07
C SER A 38 16.03 9.57 8.50
N ALA A 39 17.03 9.75 9.34
CA ALA A 39 18.44 9.79 8.97
C ALA A 39 19.08 8.39 8.83
N SER A 40 18.31 7.40 8.34
CA SER A 40 18.81 6.05 8.07
C SER A 40 19.25 5.93 6.61
N PHE A 41 20.47 5.41 6.42
CA PHE A 41 21.08 5.32 5.10
C PHE A 41 21.75 3.97 4.88
N SER A 42 21.68 3.49 3.65
CA SER A 42 22.39 2.30 3.20
C SER A 42 23.48 2.67 2.17
N PRO A 43 24.55 1.85 2.03
CA PRO A 43 25.61 2.13 1.06
C PRO A 43 25.09 2.04 -0.38
N GLY A 44 25.59 2.92 -1.25
CA GLY A 44 25.22 2.94 -2.67
C GLY A 44 25.78 4.14 -3.41
N PRO A 45 25.45 4.31 -4.70
CA PRO A 45 25.74 5.53 -5.43
C PRO A 45 25.18 6.77 -4.74
N THR A 46 25.71 7.95 -5.09
CA THR A 46 25.14 9.23 -4.66
C THR A 46 23.68 9.33 -5.14
N SER A 47 22.78 9.77 -4.26
CA SER A 47 21.34 9.93 -4.54
C SER A 47 20.83 11.31 -4.17
N GLY A 48 19.64 11.68 -4.70
CA GLY A 48 19.01 12.97 -4.45
C GLY A 48 19.64 14.14 -5.21
N GLN A 49 20.40 13.90 -6.26
CA GLN A 49 20.99 14.95 -7.12
C GLN A 49 19.91 15.70 -7.91
N TYR A 50 18.72 15.13 -8.02
CA TYR A 50 17.55 15.66 -8.75
C TYR A 50 16.40 16.07 -7.83
N ALA A 51 16.55 15.86 -6.53
CA ALA A 51 15.58 16.23 -5.52
C ALA A 51 16.02 17.48 -4.74
N SER A 52 15.06 18.15 -4.11
CA SER A 52 15.34 19.27 -3.22
C SER A 52 15.31 18.82 -1.77
N GLY A 53 16.24 19.33 -0.97
CA GLY A 53 16.20 19.12 0.48
C GLY A 53 14.99 19.84 1.11
N ALA A 54 14.50 19.25 2.21
CA ALA A 54 13.41 19.81 3.01
C ALA A 54 13.64 19.50 4.50
N ASN A 55 12.92 20.17 5.39
CA ASN A 55 12.93 19.91 6.83
C ASN A 55 14.34 19.81 7.43
N GLY A 56 15.27 20.65 6.96
CA GLY A 56 16.67 20.68 7.42
C GLY A 56 17.59 19.64 6.77
N VAL A 57 17.08 18.78 5.90
CA VAL A 57 17.90 17.81 5.14
C VAL A 57 18.56 18.50 3.97
N VAL A 58 19.83 18.20 3.77
CA VAL A 58 20.64 18.71 2.64
C VAL A 58 20.91 17.56 1.66
N LEU A 59 20.55 17.75 0.41
CA LEU A 59 20.84 16.84 -0.71
C LEU A 59 21.96 17.40 -1.58
N PRO A 60 22.71 16.56 -2.32
CA PRO A 60 22.58 15.11 -2.44
C PRO A 60 23.23 14.34 -1.30
N LEU A 61 22.85 13.05 -1.16
CA LEU A 61 23.43 12.10 -0.21
C LEU A 61 24.63 11.41 -0.87
N ILE A 62 25.83 11.81 -0.49
CA ILE A 62 27.06 11.33 -1.13
C ILE A 62 27.37 9.88 -0.77
N ASN A 63 27.44 9.00 -1.78
CA ASN A 63 27.68 7.56 -1.65
C ASN A 63 26.70 6.85 -0.70
N LYS A 64 25.46 7.32 -0.65
CA LYS A 64 24.38 6.79 0.21
C LYS A 64 23.07 6.76 -0.55
N GLN A 65 22.23 5.82 -0.13
CA GLN A 65 20.81 5.74 -0.49
C GLN A 65 19.99 5.90 0.80
N PRO A 66 18.91 6.67 0.81
CA PRO A 66 18.05 6.75 1.97
C PRO A 66 17.31 5.42 2.15
N VAL A 67 17.12 5.01 3.42
CA VAL A 67 16.27 3.86 3.77
C VAL A 67 14.99 4.43 4.33
N GLN A 68 13.98 4.55 3.47
CA GLN A 68 12.80 5.36 3.72
C GLN A 68 11.72 5.10 2.64
N GLY A 69 10.55 5.75 2.73
CA GLY A 69 9.52 5.64 1.70
C GLY A 69 8.94 4.22 1.65
N PHE A 70 8.49 3.69 2.80
CA PHE A 70 8.03 2.30 2.84
C PHE A 70 6.60 2.20 2.33
N SER A 71 6.41 1.44 1.25
CA SER A 71 5.14 1.25 0.56
C SER A 71 4.70 -0.22 0.48
N ALA A 72 5.44 -1.13 1.12
CA ALA A 72 4.99 -2.50 1.34
C ALA A 72 5.80 -3.23 2.41
N VAL A 73 5.14 -4.11 3.15
CA VAL A 73 5.74 -4.95 4.18
C VAL A 73 5.41 -6.43 4.00
N LEU A 74 6.43 -7.30 4.17
CA LEU A 74 6.31 -8.75 4.21
C LEU A 74 6.98 -9.31 5.47
N ARG A 75 6.64 -10.55 5.84
CA ARG A 75 7.41 -11.27 6.86
C ARG A 75 8.83 -11.52 6.37
N GLY A 76 9.81 -11.29 7.23
CA GLY A 76 11.23 -11.51 6.97
C GLY A 76 11.67 -12.97 7.11
N PRO A 77 12.97 -13.23 7.06
CA PRO A 77 13.54 -14.58 7.09
C PRO A 77 13.44 -15.27 8.45
N SER A 78 13.18 -14.54 9.52
CA SER A 78 12.96 -15.08 10.86
C SER A 78 11.83 -14.35 11.58
N LYS A 79 11.25 -14.96 12.61
CA LYS A 79 10.18 -14.36 13.41
C LYS A 79 10.59 -12.99 13.95
N GLY A 80 9.71 -12.00 13.79
CA GLY A 80 9.94 -10.63 14.26
C GLY A 80 10.87 -9.82 13.35
N THR A 81 11.19 -10.33 12.15
CA THR A 81 11.83 -9.56 11.10
C THR A 81 10.87 -9.32 9.96
N TYR A 82 11.09 -8.24 9.22
CA TYR A 82 10.22 -7.82 8.12
C TYR A 82 11.06 -7.41 6.92
N LEU A 83 10.54 -7.67 5.72
CA LEU A 83 11.02 -7.04 4.51
C LEU A 83 10.14 -5.82 4.28
N VAL A 84 10.74 -4.66 4.09
CA VAL A 84 10.06 -3.41 3.72
C VAL A 84 10.58 -2.93 2.38
N MET A 85 9.70 -2.43 1.56
CA MET A 85 10.04 -1.97 0.22
C MET A 85 9.98 -0.44 0.19
N SER A 86 11.04 0.21 -0.32
CA SER A 86 10.99 1.63 -0.63
C SER A 86 10.32 1.86 -1.98
N ASP A 87 9.56 2.95 -2.08
CA ASP A 87 8.93 3.49 -3.30
C ASP A 87 9.96 3.93 -4.36
N ASN A 88 9.63 4.95 -5.15
CA ASN A 88 10.56 5.55 -6.12
C ASN A 88 11.74 6.34 -5.48
N GLY A 89 11.67 6.69 -4.21
CA GLY A 89 12.74 7.27 -3.40
C GLY A 89 12.68 8.77 -3.14
N PHE A 90 12.19 9.63 -4.04
CA PHE A 90 12.07 11.08 -3.82
C PHE A 90 10.74 11.64 -4.34
N GLY A 91 9.71 10.81 -4.40
CA GLY A 91 8.31 11.17 -4.63
C GLY A 91 7.91 11.48 -6.08
N ALA A 92 8.83 11.40 -7.04
CA ALA A 92 8.48 11.57 -8.45
C ALA A 92 9.52 10.98 -9.39
N LYS A 93 9.09 10.53 -10.57
CA LYS A 93 9.96 10.04 -11.66
C LYS A 93 11.14 10.98 -11.97
N ALA A 94 10.88 12.28 -12.01
CA ALA A 94 11.89 13.28 -12.35
C ALA A 94 12.92 13.52 -11.23
N ASN A 95 12.56 13.20 -9.98
CA ASN A 95 13.39 13.45 -8.80
C ASN A 95 14.26 12.25 -8.41
N SER A 96 13.96 11.07 -8.97
CA SER A 96 14.43 9.77 -8.47
C SER A 96 15.31 8.98 -9.47
N PRO A 97 16.02 9.61 -10.44
CA PRO A 97 16.83 8.86 -11.39
C PRO A 97 18.07 8.22 -10.76
N ASP A 98 18.48 8.66 -9.58
CA ASP A 98 19.62 8.16 -8.81
C ASP A 98 19.22 7.47 -7.48
N ALA A 99 17.92 7.31 -7.23
CA ALA A 99 17.40 6.50 -6.14
C ALA A 99 17.27 5.04 -6.58
N LEU A 100 17.86 4.10 -5.85
CA LEU A 100 17.79 2.67 -6.17
C LEU A 100 16.52 2.04 -5.58
N LEU A 101 15.81 1.24 -6.39
CA LEU A 101 14.69 0.45 -5.90
C LEU A 101 15.18 -0.71 -5.04
N ARG A 102 14.77 -0.73 -3.76
CA ARG A 102 15.25 -1.69 -2.76
C ARG A 102 14.14 -2.29 -1.93
N VAL A 103 14.43 -3.49 -1.44
CA VAL A 103 13.68 -4.16 -0.37
C VAL A 103 14.65 -4.40 0.77
N ASP A 104 14.43 -3.74 1.89
CA ASP A 104 15.28 -3.79 3.07
C ASP A 104 14.75 -4.79 4.09
N THR A 105 15.63 -5.40 4.87
CA THR A 105 15.28 -6.30 5.97
C THR A 105 15.43 -5.57 7.29
N MET A 106 14.34 -5.52 8.06
CA MET A 106 14.23 -4.80 9.31
C MET A 106 13.93 -5.74 10.48
N LYS A 107 14.43 -5.35 11.64
CA LYS A 107 14.12 -6.00 12.92
C LYS A 107 13.73 -4.94 13.94
N PRO A 108 12.42 -4.70 14.12
CA PRO A 108 11.95 -3.90 15.25
C PRO A 108 12.27 -4.59 16.58
N ASP A 109 12.79 -3.83 17.51
CA ASP A 109 12.85 -4.17 18.92
C ASP A 109 11.82 -3.30 19.65
N PHE A 110 10.66 -3.86 19.88
CA PHE A 110 9.55 -3.15 20.51
C PHE A 110 9.76 -2.89 22.02
N GLU A 111 10.72 -3.59 22.64
CA GLU A 111 11.07 -3.31 24.05
C GLU A 111 11.91 -2.03 24.17
N SER A 112 12.89 -1.86 23.28
CA SER A 112 13.71 -0.64 23.22
C SER A 112 13.09 0.47 22.37
N GLY A 113 12.07 0.18 21.56
CA GLY A 113 11.45 1.13 20.63
C GLY A 113 12.30 1.46 19.42
N VAL A 114 13.29 0.64 19.06
CA VAL A 114 14.25 0.90 17.97
C VAL A 114 14.09 -0.13 16.86
N VAL A 115 14.13 0.33 15.61
CA VAL A 115 14.21 -0.54 14.43
C VAL A 115 15.66 -0.58 13.94
N SER A 116 16.21 -1.79 13.77
CA SER A 116 17.54 -2.04 13.24
C SER A 116 17.47 -2.72 11.88
N PRO A 117 18.50 -2.55 11.01
CA PRO A 117 18.65 -3.43 9.86
C PRO A 117 18.89 -4.88 10.31
N ALA A 118 18.50 -5.83 9.46
CA ALA A 118 18.77 -7.24 9.72
C ALA A 118 19.33 -7.94 8.48
N ASN A 119 20.03 -9.03 8.72
CA ASN A 119 20.55 -9.88 7.65
C ASN A 119 19.38 -10.53 6.88
N ARG A 120 19.29 -10.30 5.59
CA ARG A 120 18.18 -10.75 4.72
C ARG A 120 18.07 -12.28 4.54
N PHE A 121 19.06 -13.04 5.03
CA PHE A 121 19.05 -14.49 4.98
C PHE A 121 18.75 -15.12 6.33
N THR A 122 19.27 -14.54 7.41
CA THR A 122 19.17 -15.11 8.76
C THR A 122 18.19 -14.36 9.66
N GLY A 123 17.94 -13.08 9.38
CA GLY A 123 17.16 -12.19 10.24
C GLY A 123 17.91 -11.72 11.50
N GLU A 124 19.21 -11.96 11.61
CA GLU A 124 20.01 -11.41 12.70
C GLU A 124 20.13 -9.89 12.56
N ALA A 125 19.98 -9.17 13.68
CA ALA A 125 20.15 -7.73 13.69
C ALA A 125 21.57 -7.34 13.29
N LEU A 126 21.70 -6.29 12.50
CA LEU A 126 22.96 -5.69 12.08
C LEU A 126 23.15 -4.32 12.75
N ALA A 127 24.38 -3.92 13.00
CA ALA A 127 24.66 -2.60 13.57
C ALA A 127 24.42 -1.45 12.59
N GLU A 128 24.52 -1.73 11.28
CA GLU A 128 24.35 -0.76 10.20
C GLU A 128 23.79 -1.44 8.94
N PHE A 129 23.24 -0.65 8.02
CA PHE A 129 22.82 -1.15 6.71
C PHE A 129 24.02 -1.55 5.88
N THR A 130 24.02 -2.79 5.39
CA THR A 130 25.04 -3.36 4.51
C THR A 130 24.38 -4.06 3.34
N THR A 131 25.15 -4.54 2.37
CA THR A 131 24.65 -5.36 1.25
C THR A 131 23.98 -6.67 1.70
N GLU A 132 24.12 -7.03 2.96
CA GLU A 132 23.44 -8.19 3.55
C GLU A 132 22.03 -7.85 4.06
N SER A 133 21.68 -6.56 4.21
CA SER A 133 20.38 -6.13 4.73
C SER A 133 19.35 -5.83 3.66
N PHE A 134 19.72 -5.76 2.36
CA PHE A 134 18.77 -5.39 1.32
C PHE A 134 18.92 -6.18 0.01
N ILE A 135 17.88 -6.13 -0.78
CA ILE A 135 17.83 -6.57 -2.17
C ILE A 135 17.76 -5.30 -3.03
N THR A 136 18.59 -5.18 -4.08
CA THR A 136 18.46 -4.12 -5.09
C THR A 136 17.86 -4.70 -6.37
N LEU A 137 16.79 -4.11 -6.87
CA LEU A 137 16.13 -4.53 -8.11
C LEU A 137 17.03 -4.26 -9.31
N ARG A 138 17.06 -5.17 -10.26
CA ARG A 138 17.93 -5.07 -11.45
C ARG A 138 17.43 -5.91 -12.62
N ASP A 139 17.82 -5.52 -13.83
CA ASP A 139 17.49 -6.22 -15.07
C ASP A 139 18.74 -6.72 -15.82
N PRO A 140 19.51 -7.68 -15.27
CA PRO A 140 20.78 -8.13 -15.86
C PRO A 140 20.57 -8.86 -17.21
N TRP A 141 19.36 -9.32 -17.48
CA TRP A 141 19.01 -10.08 -18.69
C TRP A 141 18.26 -9.28 -19.74
N LYS A 142 18.11 -7.97 -19.53
CA LYS A 142 17.40 -7.04 -20.45
C LYS A 142 16.00 -7.53 -20.80
N LYS A 143 15.25 -7.89 -19.78
CA LYS A 143 13.85 -8.33 -19.90
C LYS A 143 12.89 -7.17 -20.09
N ILE A 144 13.24 -5.97 -19.59
CA ILE A 144 12.48 -4.75 -19.75
C ILE A 144 12.62 -4.26 -21.19
N PRO A 145 11.49 -4.12 -21.97
CA PRO A 145 11.53 -3.84 -23.39
C PRO A 145 11.66 -2.35 -23.74
N PHE A 146 11.97 -1.49 -22.77
CA PHE A 146 12.17 -0.05 -22.95
C PHE A 146 13.45 0.42 -22.28
N PRO A 147 13.99 1.59 -22.65
CA PRO A 147 15.18 2.12 -22.02
C PRO A 147 14.98 2.39 -20.53
N ILE A 148 15.92 1.93 -19.71
CA ILE A 148 16.02 2.23 -18.29
C ILE A 148 17.21 3.16 -18.03
N VAL A 149 17.29 3.77 -16.85
CA VAL A 149 18.36 4.70 -16.49
C VAL A 149 19.75 4.08 -16.72
N ALA A 150 19.93 2.81 -16.41
CA ALA A 150 21.17 2.08 -16.62
C ALA A 150 21.65 2.03 -18.09
N ASP A 151 20.77 2.21 -19.06
CA ASP A 151 21.10 2.25 -20.50
C ASP A 151 21.60 3.63 -20.94
N GLY A 152 21.29 4.69 -20.16
CA GLY A 152 21.64 6.07 -20.46
C GLY A 152 23.14 6.38 -20.32
N THR A 153 23.62 7.41 -21.01
CA THR A 153 24.95 7.99 -20.74
C THR A 153 24.90 8.85 -19.49
N ASN A 154 23.86 9.69 -19.40
CA ASN A 154 23.58 10.55 -18.27
C ASN A 154 22.23 10.18 -17.65
N TYR A 155 22.05 10.52 -16.40
CA TYR A 155 20.73 10.48 -15.79
C TYR A 155 19.75 11.37 -16.55
N PRO A 156 18.47 10.98 -16.65
CA PRO A 156 17.45 11.84 -17.25
C PRO A 156 17.19 13.09 -16.41
N GLY A 157 16.78 14.16 -17.07
CA GLY A 157 16.42 15.42 -16.40
C GLY A 157 17.59 16.37 -16.16
N THR A 158 17.30 17.40 -15.37
CA THR A 158 18.28 18.44 -14.98
C THR A 158 18.53 18.34 -13.49
N PRO A 159 19.80 18.32 -13.04
CA PRO A 159 20.11 18.29 -11.62
C PRO A 159 19.49 19.49 -10.88
N THR A 160 19.16 19.29 -9.61
CA THR A 160 18.65 20.36 -8.75
C THR A 160 19.66 21.51 -8.66
N GLY A 161 19.21 22.76 -8.84
CA GLY A 161 20.08 23.92 -8.93
C GLY A 161 20.66 24.17 -10.33
N GLY A 162 20.34 23.34 -11.32
CA GLY A 162 20.85 23.45 -12.69
C GLY A 162 22.25 22.84 -12.84
N GLY A 163 22.83 22.96 -14.02
CA GLY A 163 24.19 22.48 -14.29
C GLY A 163 24.29 21.54 -15.48
N ALA A 164 25.48 20.95 -15.64
CA ALA A 164 25.72 19.99 -16.69
C ALA A 164 25.04 18.64 -16.38
N PRO A 165 24.65 17.87 -17.39
CA PRO A 165 24.12 16.52 -17.20
C PRO A 165 25.12 15.66 -16.40
N ILE A 166 24.61 14.90 -15.44
CA ILE A 166 25.39 14.01 -14.60
C ILE A 166 25.42 12.62 -15.26
N ALA A 167 26.62 12.05 -15.41
CA ALA A 167 26.75 10.69 -15.92
C ALA A 167 26.13 9.66 -14.97
N VAL A 168 25.44 8.66 -15.55
CA VAL A 168 24.92 7.55 -14.78
C VAL A 168 26.05 6.82 -14.07
N ASP A 169 25.90 6.59 -12.77
CA ASP A 169 26.91 5.93 -11.93
C ASP A 169 27.33 4.58 -12.55
N PRO A 170 28.63 4.29 -12.65
CA PRO A 170 29.13 3.04 -13.21
C PRO A 170 28.57 1.78 -12.55
N VAL A 171 28.24 1.83 -11.24
CA VAL A 171 27.69 0.69 -10.50
C VAL A 171 26.25 0.42 -10.96
N ILE A 172 25.45 1.46 -11.20
CA ILE A 172 24.09 1.33 -11.75
C ILE A 172 24.15 0.69 -13.14
N LYS A 173 25.04 1.19 -14.02
CA LYS A 173 25.20 0.66 -15.38
C LYS A 173 25.65 -0.80 -15.37
N ALA A 174 26.70 -1.11 -14.63
CA ALA A 174 27.31 -2.45 -14.63
C ALA A 174 26.35 -3.53 -14.13
N ASN A 175 25.52 -3.21 -13.15
CA ASN A 175 24.57 -4.15 -12.57
C ASN A 175 23.17 -4.05 -13.18
N ARG A 176 22.92 -3.05 -14.04
CA ARG A 176 21.56 -2.70 -14.55
C ARG A 176 20.57 -2.58 -13.40
N TYR A 177 20.95 -1.85 -12.35
CA TYR A 177 20.05 -1.53 -11.25
C TYR A 177 18.90 -0.68 -11.73
N LEU A 178 17.72 -0.95 -11.18
CA LEU A 178 16.51 -0.15 -11.40
C LEU A 178 16.48 1.01 -10.42
N THR A 179 15.98 2.13 -10.91
CA THR A 179 15.85 3.38 -10.16
C THR A 179 14.40 3.83 -10.10
N GLY A 180 14.10 4.77 -9.23
CA GLY A 180 12.78 5.38 -9.11
C GLY A 180 12.33 6.19 -10.33
N SER A 181 13.21 6.41 -11.32
CA SER A 181 12.77 6.91 -12.64
C SER A 181 12.37 5.80 -13.60
N ASP A 182 12.72 4.55 -13.32
CA ASP A 182 12.33 3.41 -14.15
C ASP A 182 10.95 2.89 -13.77
N PHE A 183 10.69 2.75 -12.46
CA PHE A 183 9.42 2.31 -11.87
C PHE A 183 9.13 3.05 -10.58
N ASP A 184 7.87 3.11 -10.25
CA ASP A 184 7.31 3.56 -8.99
C ASP A 184 6.64 2.35 -8.32
N ILE A 185 7.43 1.57 -7.60
CA ILE A 185 6.93 0.34 -6.99
C ILE A 185 6.24 0.65 -5.67
N GLU A 186 4.94 0.32 -5.55
CA GLU A 186 4.11 0.66 -4.40
C GLU A 186 3.57 -0.59 -3.67
N SER A 187 3.85 -1.76 -4.18
CA SER A 187 3.48 -3.00 -3.51
C SER A 187 4.41 -4.14 -3.86
N VAL A 188 4.58 -5.10 -2.93
CA VAL A 188 5.32 -6.34 -3.17
C VAL A 188 4.64 -7.53 -2.51
N ARG A 189 4.62 -8.68 -3.21
CA ARG A 189 4.18 -9.97 -2.61
C ARG A 189 5.15 -11.08 -2.99
N ARG A 190 5.46 -11.93 -2.00
CA ARG A 190 6.25 -13.15 -2.20
C ARG A 190 5.30 -14.30 -2.49
N VAL A 191 5.46 -14.93 -3.65
CA VAL A 191 4.63 -16.08 -4.03
C VAL A 191 5.28 -17.41 -3.59
N PRO A 192 4.54 -18.53 -3.58
CA PRO A 192 5.00 -19.80 -3.01
C PRO A 192 6.29 -20.37 -3.61
N ASP A 193 6.67 -20.01 -4.83
CA ASP A 193 7.94 -20.40 -5.44
C ASP A 193 9.14 -19.54 -5.01
N GLY A 194 8.90 -18.56 -4.11
CA GLY A 194 9.90 -17.67 -3.57
C GLY A 194 10.21 -16.45 -4.44
N THR A 195 9.57 -16.31 -5.60
CA THR A 195 9.71 -15.11 -6.45
C THR A 195 8.90 -13.94 -5.90
N LEU A 196 9.25 -12.72 -6.33
CA LEU A 196 8.63 -11.47 -5.88
C LEU A 196 7.87 -10.83 -7.04
N TRP A 197 6.67 -10.34 -6.74
CA TRP A 197 5.86 -9.56 -7.65
C TRP A 197 5.64 -8.17 -7.07
N PHE A 198 5.86 -7.16 -7.90
CA PHE A 198 5.69 -5.76 -7.54
C PHE A 198 4.59 -5.12 -8.37
N GLY A 199 3.81 -4.25 -7.73
CA GLY A 199 2.90 -3.33 -8.42
C GLY A 199 3.62 -2.01 -8.69
N ASP A 200 3.44 -1.47 -9.88
CA ASP A 200 4.08 -0.24 -10.34
C ASP A 200 3.02 0.80 -10.73
N GLU A 201 3.22 2.04 -10.32
CA GLU A 201 2.31 3.14 -10.62
C GLU A 201 2.51 3.78 -11.99
N PHE A 202 3.74 3.79 -12.51
CA PHE A 202 4.01 4.46 -13.77
C PHE A 202 3.40 3.77 -14.99
N GLY A 203 3.20 2.44 -14.94
CA GLY A 203 2.59 1.69 -16.02
C GLY A 203 1.07 1.84 -16.16
N PRO A 204 0.23 1.30 -15.30
CA PRO A 204 0.56 0.34 -14.24
C PRO A 204 1.08 -1.00 -14.78
N PHE A 205 2.13 -1.51 -14.14
CA PHE A 205 2.72 -2.80 -14.47
C PHE A 205 2.74 -3.75 -13.27
N LEU A 206 2.68 -5.05 -13.55
CA LEU A 206 3.18 -6.06 -12.61
C LEU A 206 4.62 -6.40 -13.01
N LEU A 207 5.58 -6.18 -12.12
CA LEU A 207 6.99 -6.52 -12.30
C LEU A 207 7.30 -7.80 -11.54
N HIS A 208 7.91 -8.78 -12.22
CA HIS A 208 8.23 -10.09 -11.66
C HIS A 208 9.74 -10.27 -11.53
N THR A 209 10.22 -10.59 -10.33
CA THR A 209 11.64 -10.85 -10.06
C THR A 209 11.86 -12.16 -9.34
N ASP A 210 13.08 -12.66 -9.35
CA ASP A 210 13.48 -13.71 -8.42
C ASP A 210 13.70 -13.13 -7.00
N ALA A 211 13.99 -14.02 -6.03
CA ALA A 211 14.25 -13.67 -4.64
C ALA A 211 15.49 -12.75 -4.43
N HIS A 212 16.25 -12.49 -5.49
CA HIS A 212 17.41 -11.59 -5.47
C HIS A 212 17.17 -10.29 -6.24
N GLY A 213 15.92 -9.98 -6.56
CA GLY A 213 15.53 -8.77 -7.27
C GLY A 213 15.88 -8.73 -8.76
N ARG A 214 16.17 -9.88 -9.40
CA ARG A 214 16.48 -9.93 -10.83
C ARG A 214 15.20 -10.12 -11.63
N VAL A 215 14.93 -9.20 -12.55
CA VAL A 215 13.73 -9.23 -13.42
C VAL A 215 13.73 -10.50 -14.28
N LEU A 216 12.64 -11.24 -14.23
CA LEU A 216 12.48 -12.55 -14.87
C LEU A 216 11.81 -12.46 -16.24
N GLU A 217 10.94 -11.48 -16.46
CA GLU A 217 10.17 -11.30 -17.69
C GLU A 217 9.85 -9.80 -17.92
N ALA A 218 9.28 -9.49 -19.08
CA ALA A 218 8.82 -8.13 -19.35
C ALA A 218 7.71 -7.73 -18.38
N PRO A 219 7.68 -6.47 -17.90
CA PRO A 219 6.60 -5.95 -17.06
C PRO A 219 5.23 -6.15 -17.74
N ILE A 220 4.24 -6.62 -16.97
CA ILE A 220 2.93 -7.00 -17.50
C ILE A 220 1.96 -5.81 -17.36
N PRO A 221 1.50 -5.21 -18.48
CA PRO A 221 0.60 -4.08 -18.44
C PRO A 221 -0.83 -4.51 -18.07
N LEU A 222 -1.60 -3.58 -17.48
CA LEU A 222 -3.01 -3.79 -17.14
C LEU A 222 -3.92 -3.57 -18.36
N PRO A 223 -4.71 -4.58 -18.81
CA PRO A 223 -5.75 -4.39 -19.80
C PRO A 223 -6.92 -3.54 -19.28
N ASN A 224 -7.50 -2.72 -20.13
CA ASN A 224 -8.67 -1.89 -19.79
C ASN A 224 -9.98 -2.71 -19.90
N PHE A 225 -10.26 -3.55 -18.92
CA PHE A 225 -11.43 -4.43 -18.92
C PHE A 225 -12.77 -3.71 -18.88
N ARG A 226 -12.81 -2.51 -18.32
CA ARG A 226 -14.04 -1.69 -18.23
C ARG A 226 -14.27 -0.82 -19.46
N ALA A 227 -13.30 -0.77 -20.37
CA ALA A 227 -13.35 -0.04 -21.64
C ALA A 227 -13.82 1.43 -21.49
N PHE A 228 -13.41 2.10 -20.40
CA PHE A 228 -13.71 3.52 -20.20
C PHE A 228 -13.02 4.35 -21.30
N PRO A 229 -13.75 5.25 -21.99
CA PRO A 229 -13.15 6.15 -22.97
C PRO A 229 -12.21 7.13 -22.25
N SER A 230 -11.06 7.42 -22.87
CA SER A 230 -10.13 8.40 -22.32
C SER A 230 -10.72 9.82 -22.38
N THR A 231 -10.72 10.53 -21.27
CA THR A 231 -11.07 11.97 -21.20
C THR A 231 -9.83 12.87 -21.31
N LEU A 232 -8.62 12.29 -21.31
CA LEU A 232 -7.34 13.01 -21.36
C LEU A 232 -6.84 13.28 -22.80
N GLY A 233 -7.72 13.25 -23.81
CA GLY A 233 -7.35 13.70 -25.15
C GLY A 233 -7.69 12.77 -26.31
N GLY A 234 -8.68 11.91 -26.21
CA GLY A 234 -9.09 11.09 -27.34
C GLY A 234 -10.47 10.45 -27.17
N ALA A 235 -11.21 10.35 -28.27
CA ALA A 235 -12.46 9.59 -28.35
C ALA A 235 -12.23 8.07 -28.41
N GLU A 236 -10.99 7.63 -28.62
CA GLU A 236 -10.62 6.23 -28.76
C GLU A 236 -10.42 5.58 -27.38
N VAL A 237 -10.99 4.41 -27.19
CA VAL A 237 -10.80 3.62 -25.97
C VAL A 237 -9.40 3.01 -26.00
N ASN A 238 -8.55 3.41 -25.02
CA ASN A 238 -7.27 2.76 -24.85
C ASN A 238 -7.48 1.30 -24.39
N PRO A 239 -6.97 0.29 -25.09
CA PRO A 239 -7.12 -1.12 -24.70
C PRO A 239 -6.37 -1.48 -23.41
N LEU A 240 -5.46 -0.60 -22.96
CA LEU A 240 -4.70 -0.73 -21.73
C LEU A 240 -5.10 0.40 -20.75
N VAL A 241 -4.97 0.15 -19.47
CA VAL A 241 -4.93 1.20 -18.46
C VAL A 241 -3.50 1.73 -18.44
N GLN A 242 -3.30 3.03 -18.68
CA GLN A 242 -1.98 3.62 -18.81
C GLN A 242 -1.90 4.99 -18.14
N ALA A 243 -0.92 5.15 -17.26
CA ALA A 243 -0.61 6.44 -16.65
C ALA A 243 0.11 7.38 -17.64
N ILE A 244 0.14 8.67 -17.32
CA ILE A 244 0.88 9.66 -18.11
C ILE A 244 2.38 9.33 -18.15
N SER A 245 2.94 8.83 -17.04
CA SER A 245 4.33 8.41 -16.84
C SER A 245 4.74 7.14 -17.58
N ASN A 246 3.78 6.37 -18.15
CA ASN A 246 4.06 5.09 -18.80
C ASN A 246 5.07 5.25 -19.95
N PRO A 247 6.24 4.57 -19.89
CA PRO A 247 7.33 4.77 -20.85
C PRO A 247 7.06 4.18 -22.24
N VAL A 248 6.07 3.28 -22.36
CA VAL A 248 5.72 2.61 -23.65
C VAL A 248 4.34 2.98 -24.16
N ARG A 249 3.79 4.07 -23.67
CA ARG A 249 2.46 4.52 -24.03
C ARG A 249 2.38 4.90 -25.52
N THR A 250 1.43 4.29 -26.22
CA THR A 250 1.18 4.54 -27.66
C THR A 250 -0.12 5.30 -27.93
N LEU A 251 -1.03 5.33 -26.94
CA LEU A 251 -2.31 6.03 -26.99
C LEU A 251 -2.40 7.06 -25.86
N ALA A 252 -3.47 7.87 -25.86
CA ALA A 252 -3.74 8.81 -24.79
C ALA A 252 -3.84 8.07 -23.44
N ALA A 253 -3.20 8.63 -22.40
CA ALA A 253 -3.31 8.11 -21.05
C ALA A 253 -4.75 8.15 -20.54
N ASN A 254 -5.13 7.16 -19.73
CA ASN A 254 -6.42 7.08 -19.06
C ASN A 254 -6.28 6.96 -17.54
N LEU A 255 -5.06 7.12 -17.03
CA LEU A 255 -4.78 7.41 -15.64
C LEU A 255 -3.97 8.72 -15.51
N PRO A 256 -4.08 9.44 -14.39
CA PRO A 256 -3.14 10.51 -14.08
C PRO A 256 -1.72 9.98 -13.94
N ASP A 257 -0.77 10.88 -13.76
CA ASP A 257 0.58 10.54 -13.37
C ASP A 257 0.58 9.93 -11.97
N SER A 258 1.38 8.90 -11.73
CA SER A 258 1.37 8.14 -10.48
C SER A 258 -0.07 7.86 -9.99
N GLY A 259 -0.72 6.92 -10.61
CA GLY A 259 -2.10 6.54 -10.28
C GLY A 259 -2.35 5.07 -10.57
N GLY A 260 -1.26 4.33 -10.76
CA GLY A 260 -1.27 2.91 -11.07
C GLY A 260 -1.48 2.01 -9.87
N PHE A 261 -0.67 0.95 -9.76
CA PHE A 261 -0.84 -0.03 -8.69
C PHE A 261 -0.17 0.42 -7.39
N GLU A 262 -0.97 0.83 -6.45
CA GLU A 262 -0.62 1.17 -5.07
C GLU A 262 -0.66 -0.09 -4.19
N GLY A 263 -1.83 -0.65 -3.97
CA GLY A 263 -2.01 -1.85 -3.15
C GLY A 263 -2.02 -3.13 -3.97
N MET A 264 -1.48 -4.21 -3.41
CA MET A 264 -1.59 -5.53 -4.02
C MET A 264 -1.66 -6.62 -2.95
N ALA A 265 -2.58 -7.57 -3.08
CA ALA A 265 -2.67 -8.73 -2.20
C ALA A 265 -2.38 -10.02 -2.96
N LEU A 266 -1.71 -10.95 -2.30
CA LEU A 266 -1.64 -12.36 -2.69
C LEU A 266 -2.72 -13.11 -1.91
N ASN A 267 -3.61 -13.86 -2.60
CA ASN A 267 -4.59 -14.67 -1.90
C ASN A 267 -3.92 -15.79 -1.08
N ARG A 268 -4.61 -16.27 -0.05
CA ARG A 268 -4.06 -17.25 0.88
C ARG A 268 -3.59 -18.54 0.19
N SER A 269 -4.29 -18.99 -0.84
CA SER A 269 -3.88 -20.17 -1.63
C SER A 269 -2.64 -19.93 -2.50
N GLY A 270 -2.10 -18.70 -2.55
CA GLY A 270 -0.91 -18.35 -3.31
C GLY A 270 -1.07 -18.47 -4.82
N THR A 271 -2.29 -18.34 -5.34
CA THR A 271 -2.61 -18.59 -6.76
C THR A 271 -3.04 -17.35 -7.54
N ARG A 272 -3.40 -16.27 -6.83
CA ARG A 272 -3.93 -15.02 -7.40
C ARG A 272 -3.31 -13.80 -6.76
N LEU A 273 -2.96 -12.82 -7.58
CA LEU A 273 -2.71 -11.45 -7.14
C LEU A 273 -3.94 -10.59 -7.41
N TYR A 274 -4.21 -9.68 -6.51
CA TYR A 274 -5.24 -8.67 -6.62
C TYR A 274 -4.57 -7.31 -6.55
N ALA A 275 -4.42 -6.67 -7.71
CA ALA A 275 -3.74 -5.38 -7.84
C ALA A 275 -4.76 -4.25 -7.85
N LEU A 276 -4.62 -3.29 -6.94
CA LEU A 276 -5.52 -2.17 -6.69
C LEU A 276 -4.91 -0.87 -7.21
N LEU A 277 -5.64 -0.17 -8.07
CA LEU A 277 -5.24 1.15 -8.56
C LEU A 277 -5.38 2.21 -7.47
N GLU A 278 -4.46 3.18 -7.43
CA GLU A 278 -4.57 4.33 -6.53
C GLU A 278 -5.65 5.32 -7.01
N LYS A 279 -5.75 5.53 -8.31
CA LYS A 279 -6.67 6.53 -8.89
C LYS A 279 -7.76 5.90 -9.76
N ALA A 280 -8.89 6.59 -9.83
CA ALA A 280 -9.97 6.23 -10.73
C ALA A 280 -9.57 6.39 -12.20
N VAL A 281 -9.87 5.37 -13.02
CA VAL A 281 -9.63 5.41 -14.46
C VAL A 281 -10.41 6.58 -15.07
N ASN A 282 -9.76 7.38 -15.91
CA ASN A 282 -10.41 8.49 -16.61
C ASN A 282 -11.49 7.96 -17.56
N GLY A 283 -12.66 8.61 -17.53
CA GLY A 283 -13.84 8.13 -18.24
C GLY A 283 -14.80 7.33 -17.36
N ASP A 284 -14.36 6.86 -16.17
CA ASP A 284 -15.28 6.37 -15.17
C ASP A 284 -16.13 7.54 -14.64
N PRO A 285 -17.48 7.47 -14.73
CA PRO A 285 -18.35 8.54 -14.21
C PRO A 285 -18.25 8.67 -12.68
N ASN A 286 -17.86 7.62 -11.96
CA ASN A 286 -17.63 7.68 -10.52
C ASN A 286 -16.13 7.88 -10.23
N ARG A 287 -15.77 9.12 -9.87
CA ARG A 287 -14.36 9.50 -9.61
C ARG A 287 -13.83 9.04 -8.25
N THR A 288 -14.68 8.46 -7.39
CA THR A 288 -14.24 7.80 -6.14
C THR A 288 -14.06 6.29 -6.31
N ARG A 289 -14.42 5.74 -7.48
CA ARG A 289 -14.26 4.30 -7.74
C ARG A 289 -12.87 4.00 -8.28
N ILE A 290 -12.11 3.22 -7.52
CA ILE A 290 -10.84 2.62 -7.95
C ILE A 290 -11.03 1.12 -8.16
N LEU A 291 -10.15 0.49 -8.92
CA LEU A 291 -10.37 -0.88 -9.39
C LEU A 291 -9.34 -1.86 -8.80
N ILE A 292 -9.85 -2.96 -8.23
CA ILE A 292 -9.06 -4.16 -7.94
C ILE A 292 -9.11 -5.06 -9.17
N ASN A 293 -7.96 -5.58 -9.61
CA ASN A 293 -7.81 -6.41 -10.81
C ASN A 293 -7.19 -7.76 -10.46
N GLU A 294 -7.88 -8.85 -10.80
CA GLU A 294 -7.40 -10.21 -10.53
C GLU A 294 -6.38 -10.66 -11.58
N PHE A 295 -5.21 -11.11 -11.12
CA PHE A 295 -4.17 -11.72 -11.94
C PHE A 295 -3.94 -13.19 -11.53
N SER A 296 -3.92 -14.10 -12.49
CA SER A 296 -3.64 -15.52 -12.27
C SER A 296 -2.15 -15.82 -12.39
N LEU A 297 -1.51 -16.20 -11.29
CA LEU A 297 -0.10 -16.59 -11.28
C LEU A 297 0.15 -17.82 -12.18
N GLY A 298 -0.71 -18.84 -12.11
CA GLY A 298 -0.56 -20.05 -12.93
C GLY A 298 -0.73 -19.82 -14.43
N GLN A 299 -1.57 -18.84 -14.84
CA GLN A 299 -1.77 -18.50 -16.25
C GLN A 299 -0.91 -17.33 -16.71
N ARG A 300 -0.24 -16.61 -15.79
CA ARG A 300 0.55 -15.39 -16.01
C ARG A 300 -0.22 -14.33 -16.80
N LYS A 301 -1.49 -14.12 -16.45
CA LYS A 301 -2.35 -13.13 -17.10
C LYS A 301 -3.47 -12.66 -16.18
N TYR A 302 -3.97 -11.46 -16.45
CA TYR A 302 -5.20 -10.98 -15.84
C TYR A 302 -6.38 -11.85 -16.27
N THR A 303 -7.29 -12.12 -15.34
CA THR A 303 -8.47 -12.98 -15.57
C THR A 303 -9.63 -12.23 -16.22
N GLY A 304 -9.60 -10.90 -16.16
CA GLY A 304 -10.70 -10.01 -16.57
C GLY A 304 -11.69 -9.71 -15.45
N LYS A 305 -11.56 -10.33 -14.28
CA LYS A 305 -12.38 -9.97 -13.12
C LYS A 305 -11.86 -8.68 -12.49
N THR A 306 -12.80 -7.77 -12.21
CA THR A 306 -12.53 -6.48 -11.56
C THR A 306 -13.61 -6.14 -10.56
N TRP A 307 -13.22 -5.52 -9.45
CA TRP A 307 -14.13 -5.01 -8.42
C TRP A 307 -13.92 -3.51 -8.24
N GLY A 308 -14.99 -2.79 -7.94
CA GLY A 308 -14.92 -1.37 -7.60
C GLY A 308 -14.80 -1.19 -6.09
N TYR A 309 -13.77 -0.51 -5.63
CA TYR A 309 -13.66 0.02 -4.28
C TYR A 309 -14.03 1.50 -4.30
N ILE A 310 -14.89 1.94 -3.40
CA ILE A 310 -15.36 3.33 -3.34
C ILE A 310 -14.63 4.06 -2.23
N LEU A 311 -13.82 5.07 -2.59
CA LEU A 311 -13.20 5.97 -1.63
C LEU A 311 -14.26 6.83 -0.92
N ASP A 312 -14.08 7.11 0.36
CA ASP A 312 -15.01 7.96 1.15
C ASP A 312 -15.02 9.42 0.65
N ALA A 313 -13.92 9.86 0.06
CA ALA A 313 -13.81 11.15 -0.59
C ALA A 313 -12.96 11.08 -1.87
N PRO A 314 -13.24 11.91 -2.89
CA PRO A 314 -12.48 11.89 -4.15
C PRO A 314 -11.02 12.36 -4.00
N THR A 315 -10.68 12.94 -2.86
CA THR A 315 -9.32 13.37 -2.49
C THR A 315 -8.57 12.33 -1.69
N ASN A 316 -9.25 11.26 -1.25
CA ASN A 316 -8.59 10.15 -0.56
C ASN A 316 -7.77 9.32 -1.54
N ALA A 317 -6.82 8.60 -0.99
CA ALA A 317 -6.02 7.59 -1.64
C ALA A 317 -6.01 6.32 -0.78
N ILE A 318 -5.55 5.23 -1.34
CA ILE A 318 -5.25 4.04 -0.56
C ILE A 318 -3.76 4.01 -0.21
N GLY A 319 -3.36 3.13 0.70
CA GLY A 319 -1.96 2.81 0.95
C GLY A 319 -1.67 1.37 0.53
N ASP A 320 -2.08 0.37 1.28
CA ASP A 320 -1.81 -1.04 0.98
C ASP A 320 -3.08 -1.89 1.02
N MET A 321 -2.99 -3.08 0.46
CA MET A 321 -4.02 -4.12 0.53
C MET A 321 -3.39 -5.47 0.85
N THR A 322 -3.78 -6.10 1.96
CA THR A 322 -3.27 -7.43 2.35
C THR A 322 -4.39 -8.44 2.59
N ALA A 323 -4.11 -9.72 2.33
CA ALA A 323 -5.11 -10.77 2.38
C ALA A 323 -5.36 -11.31 3.78
N LEU A 324 -6.63 -11.55 4.11
CA LEU A 324 -7.09 -12.34 5.23
C LEU A 324 -7.34 -13.80 4.82
N THR A 325 -8.02 -13.96 3.67
CA THR A 325 -8.38 -15.25 3.09
C THR A 325 -8.14 -15.23 1.58
N ASP A 326 -8.71 -16.17 0.84
CA ASP A 326 -8.70 -16.11 -0.63
C ASP A 326 -9.58 -14.98 -1.22
N ARG A 327 -10.46 -14.38 -0.40
CA ARG A 327 -11.47 -13.43 -0.86
C ARG A 327 -11.62 -12.19 0.01
N GLU A 328 -11.13 -12.22 1.23
CA GLU A 328 -11.22 -11.14 2.19
C GLU A 328 -9.87 -10.45 2.34
N PHE A 329 -9.91 -9.13 2.43
CA PHE A 329 -8.70 -8.30 2.46
C PHE A 329 -8.89 -7.14 3.44
N VAL A 330 -7.80 -6.59 3.95
CA VAL A 330 -7.76 -5.27 4.59
C VAL A 330 -7.08 -4.28 3.67
N ILE A 331 -7.58 -3.03 3.68
CA ILE A 331 -7.11 -1.92 2.84
C ILE A 331 -6.93 -0.69 3.71
N ILE A 332 -5.82 0.02 3.56
CA ILE A 332 -5.64 1.36 4.12
C ILE A 332 -6.26 2.38 3.18
N GLU A 333 -7.13 3.26 3.70
CA GLU A 333 -7.61 4.46 3.00
C GLU A 333 -7.25 5.71 3.81
N ARG A 334 -6.70 6.72 3.15
CA ARG A 334 -6.14 7.92 3.78
C ARG A 334 -6.52 9.20 3.05
N ASP A 335 -6.65 10.31 3.80
CA ASP A 335 -6.64 11.66 3.23
C ASP A 335 -5.19 12.11 2.91
N GLN A 336 -5.05 13.30 2.34
CA GLN A 336 -3.76 13.93 1.99
C GLN A 336 -3.26 14.87 3.10
N GLY A 337 -3.80 14.76 4.32
CA GLY A 337 -3.41 15.57 5.45
C GLY A 337 -2.24 14.96 6.23
N GLN A 338 -1.48 15.82 6.94
CA GLN A 338 -0.45 15.41 7.89
C GLN A 338 -0.46 16.24 9.15
N GLY A 339 -0.04 15.65 10.25
CA GLY A 339 0.13 16.33 11.53
C GLY A 339 -1.17 16.52 12.30
N ASP A 340 -1.00 17.01 13.53
CA ASP A 340 -2.09 17.24 14.47
C ASP A 340 -2.84 18.54 14.11
N ALA A 341 -4.17 18.47 14.11
CA ALA A 341 -5.05 19.62 13.91
C ALA A 341 -4.93 20.69 15.02
N ALA A 342 -4.41 20.33 16.18
CA ALA A 342 -4.13 21.27 17.25
C ALA A 342 -2.86 22.11 17.02
N ASP A 343 -1.96 21.70 16.12
CA ASP A 343 -0.80 22.50 15.74
C ASP A 343 -1.18 23.50 14.63
N PRO A 344 -1.22 24.81 14.92
CA PRO A 344 -1.64 25.82 13.95
C PRO A 344 -0.70 25.97 12.75
N ARG A 345 0.49 25.38 12.80
CA ARG A 345 1.46 25.35 11.69
C ARG A 345 1.08 24.31 10.63
N GLN A 346 0.31 23.29 11.01
CA GLN A 346 -0.21 22.28 10.09
C GLN A 346 -1.41 22.87 9.32
N THR A 347 -1.17 23.25 8.08
CA THR A 347 -2.20 23.89 7.24
C THR A 347 -3.19 22.90 6.63
N ASN A 348 -2.81 21.64 6.53
CA ASN A 348 -3.65 20.53 6.07
C ASN A 348 -3.48 19.33 7.04
N PRO A 349 -4.07 19.38 8.24
CA PRO A 349 -3.88 18.31 9.23
C PRO A 349 -4.57 17.01 8.81
N ALA A 350 -4.00 15.89 9.24
CA ALA A 350 -4.57 14.56 9.06
C ALA A 350 -5.94 14.45 9.77
N ARG A 351 -6.94 13.87 9.08
CA ARG A 351 -8.30 13.72 9.60
C ARG A 351 -8.92 12.36 9.29
N PHE A 352 -8.39 11.66 8.28
CA PHE A 352 -8.94 10.39 7.82
C PHE A 352 -7.79 9.45 7.47
N LYS A 353 -7.52 8.49 8.36
CA LYS A 353 -6.54 7.42 8.18
C LYS A 353 -7.18 6.16 8.72
N LYS A 354 -7.71 5.29 7.85
CA LYS A 354 -8.53 4.15 8.27
C LYS A 354 -8.10 2.86 7.60
N ILE A 355 -8.34 1.76 8.29
CA ILE A 355 -8.22 0.41 7.74
C ILE A 355 -9.62 -0.14 7.58
N PHE A 356 -9.93 -0.63 6.37
CA PHE A 356 -11.21 -1.27 6.05
C PHE A 356 -11.00 -2.74 5.69
N ARG A 357 -11.96 -3.58 6.06
CA ARG A 357 -12.11 -4.95 5.55
C ARG A 357 -13.07 -4.94 4.37
N ILE A 358 -12.80 -5.78 3.38
CA ILE A 358 -13.66 -6.07 2.25
C ILE A 358 -13.76 -7.59 2.03
N ASP A 359 -14.90 -8.03 1.47
CA ASP A 359 -15.08 -9.38 0.89
C ASP A 359 -15.46 -9.23 -0.58
N LEU A 360 -14.76 -9.92 -1.48
CA LEU A 360 -15.02 -9.88 -2.93
C LEU A 360 -16.41 -10.41 -3.32
N ASP A 361 -17.07 -11.15 -2.43
CA ASP A 361 -18.45 -11.64 -2.63
C ASP A 361 -19.50 -10.64 -2.13
N GLU A 362 -19.12 -9.64 -1.33
CA GLU A 362 -20.04 -8.65 -0.77
C GLU A 362 -20.00 -7.35 -1.58
N VAL A 363 -21.04 -7.16 -2.40
CA VAL A 363 -21.17 -5.96 -3.23
C VAL A 363 -22.49 -5.25 -2.98
N ASP A 364 -22.49 -3.92 -3.12
CA ASP A 364 -23.69 -3.08 -3.05
C ASP A 364 -24.59 -3.24 -4.29
N ALA A 365 -25.73 -2.55 -4.29
CA ALA A 365 -26.68 -2.59 -5.42
C ALA A 365 -26.10 -2.04 -6.73
N GLN A 366 -24.97 -1.32 -6.70
CA GLN A 366 -24.23 -0.78 -7.82
C GLN A 366 -23.08 -1.68 -8.26
N GLY A 367 -22.85 -2.80 -7.55
CA GLY A 367 -21.77 -3.76 -7.81
C GLY A 367 -20.40 -3.31 -7.34
N ASN A 368 -20.33 -2.40 -6.37
CA ASN A 368 -19.09 -2.03 -5.70
C ASN A 368 -18.94 -2.79 -4.39
N LEU A 369 -17.70 -3.00 -3.95
CA LEU A 369 -17.42 -3.68 -2.69
C LEU A 369 -17.99 -2.94 -1.49
N VAL A 370 -18.57 -3.71 -0.57
CA VAL A 370 -18.94 -3.23 0.76
C VAL A 370 -17.68 -3.22 1.62
N LYS A 371 -17.45 -2.13 2.35
CA LYS A 371 -16.32 -2.01 3.25
C LYS A 371 -16.76 -1.86 4.70
N GLU A 372 -16.04 -2.49 5.62
CA GLU A 372 -16.24 -2.45 7.06
C GLU A 372 -15.00 -1.83 7.72
N GLU A 373 -15.20 -0.83 8.58
CA GLU A 373 -14.10 -0.19 9.30
C GLU A 373 -13.50 -1.15 10.34
N VAL A 374 -12.20 -1.37 10.26
CA VAL A 374 -11.40 -2.20 11.19
C VAL A 374 -10.73 -1.33 12.23
N ALA A 375 -10.15 -0.20 11.82
CA ALA A 375 -9.41 0.70 12.69
C ALA A 375 -9.43 2.14 12.16
N ASP A 376 -9.51 3.11 13.08
CA ASP A 376 -9.21 4.52 12.82
C ASP A 376 -7.84 4.85 13.41
N LEU A 377 -6.85 5.05 12.54
CA LEU A 377 -5.46 5.32 12.92
C LEU A 377 -5.26 6.74 13.49
N MET A 378 -6.29 7.59 13.41
CA MET A 378 -6.33 8.89 14.10
C MET A 378 -6.91 8.77 15.52
N ASN A 379 -7.35 7.58 15.93
CA ASN A 379 -7.98 7.34 17.23
C ASN A 379 -7.64 5.97 17.80
N ILE A 380 -6.35 5.72 18.04
CA ILE A 380 -5.84 4.46 18.62
C ILE A 380 -5.79 4.63 20.14
N TYR A 381 -6.40 3.73 20.89
CA TYR A 381 -6.35 3.73 22.35
C TYR A 381 -4.96 3.30 22.84
N ASP A 382 -4.31 4.13 23.68
CA ASP A 382 -2.99 3.83 24.27
C ASP A 382 -3.02 3.91 25.80
N PRO A 383 -3.63 2.90 26.48
CA PRO A 383 -3.80 2.93 27.92
C PRO A 383 -2.50 2.69 28.69
N ARG A 384 -1.46 2.21 28.00
CA ARG A 384 -0.18 1.84 28.61
C ARG A 384 0.94 2.85 28.33
N ASP A 385 0.61 3.95 27.63
CA ASP A 385 1.56 4.98 27.21
C ASP A 385 2.76 4.39 26.41
N VAL A 386 2.43 3.45 25.49
CA VAL A 386 3.42 2.79 24.61
C VAL A 386 4.08 3.81 23.69
N ALA A 387 3.33 4.83 23.29
CA ALA A 387 3.86 5.88 22.42
C ALA A 387 4.89 6.77 23.13
N ALA A 388 4.80 6.94 24.47
CA ALA A 388 5.69 7.77 25.30
C ALA A 388 5.87 9.20 24.77
N ASP A 389 4.81 9.76 24.15
CA ASP A 389 4.88 11.04 23.40
C ASP A 389 4.29 12.25 24.18
N GLY A 390 4.10 12.11 25.49
CA GLY A 390 3.63 13.22 26.32
C GLY A 390 2.92 12.82 27.60
N PRO A 391 2.28 13.76 28.31
CA PRO A 391 1.56 13.45 29.54
C PRO A 391 0.41 12.51 29.23
N THR A 392 0.46 11.30 29.75
CA THR A 392 -0.51 10.19 29.68
C THR A 392 -1.67 10.45 28.71
N ASN A 393 -1.38 10.45 27.42
CA ASN A 393 -2.40 10.58 26.42
C ASN A 393 -2.96 9.18 26.17
N THR A 394 -4.25 8.98 26.46
CA THR A 394 -4.90 7.70 26.23
C THR A 394 -5.25 7.47 24.76
N VAL A 395 -4.94 8.43 23.89
CA VAL A 395 -5.16 8.37 22.44
C VAL A 395 -3.86 8.62 21.72
N PHE A 396 -3.43 7.65 20.94
CA PHE A 396 -2.34 7.77 19.98
C PHE A 396 -2.91 8.04 18.60
N THR A 397 -2.27 8.95 17.86
CA THR A 397 -2.59 9.24 16.45
C THR A 397 -1.43 8.84 15.55
N PHE A 398 -1.75 8.44 14.32
CA PHE A 398 -0.78 8.10 13.27
C PHE A 398 -0.93 9.10 12.10
N PRO A 399 -0.48 10.37 12.27
CA PRO A 399 -0.90 11.50 11.45
C PRO A 399 0.02 11.75 10.25
N PHE A 400 0.53 10.70 9.63
CA PHE A 400 1.41 10.82 8.47
C PHE A 400 0.61 11.09 7.18
N VAL A 401 1.23 11.74 6.20
CA VAL A 401 0.60 11.95 4.88
C VAL A 401 0.24 10.61 4.30
N THR A 402 1.21 9.71 4.26
CA THR A 402 1.12 8.37 3.69
C THR A 402 1.32 7.32 4.77
N ILE A 403 0.41 6.35 4.79
CA ILE A 403 0.46 5.14 5.59
C ILE A 403 0.21 4.02 4.59
N GLU A 404 1.26 3.27 4.26
CA GLU A 404 1.26 2.44 3.07
C GLU A 404 1.65 0.99 3.32
N ASP A 405 1.74 0.61 4.60
CA ASP A 405 2.07 -0.75 4.97
C ASP A 405 1.05 -1.30 5.97
N VAL A 406 0.42 -2.42 5.63
CA VAL A 406 -0.38 -3.20 6.58
C VAL A 406 -0.10 -4.69 6.45
N LEU A 407 0.32 -5.32 7.55
CA LEU A 407 0.56 -6.75 7.60
C LEU A 407 -0.30 -7.39 8.69
N VAL A 408 -1.03 -8.43 8.33
CA VAL A 408 -1.84 -9.22 9.27
C VAL A 408 -0.90 -10.13 10.07
N LEU A 409 -0.74 -9.86 11.35
CA LEU A 409 0.08 -10.69 12.24
C LEU A 409 -0.68 -11.92 12.73
N ASP A 410 -1.94 -11.72 13.10
CA ASP A 410 -2.93 -12.76 13.43
C ASP A 410 -4.35 -12.18 13.38
N ASN A 411 -5.34 -12.93 13.90
CA ASN A 411 -6.76 -12.55 13.80
C ASN A 411 -7.13 -11.24 14.53
N ASN A 412 -6.27 -10.73 15.39
CA ASN A 412 -6.53 -9.55 16.21
C ASN A 412 -5.42 -8.50 16.14
N ARG A 413 -4.34 -8.76 15.41
CA ARG A 413 -3.19 -7.85 15.38
C ARG A 413 -2.75 -7.51 13.97
N LEU A 414 -2.55 -6.22 13.77
CA LEU A 414 -1.98 -5.66 12.54
C LEU A 414 -0.67 -4.96 12.86
N LEU A 415 0.35 -5.15 12.01
CA LEU A 415 1.49 -4.26 11.92
C LEU A 415 1.15 -3.19 10.88
N VAL A 416 1.37 -1.92 11.23
CA VAL A 416 1.17 -0.78 10.33
C VAL A 416 2.45 0.06 10.33
N ILE A 417 2.87 0.52 9.14
CA ILE A 417 4.05 1.37 8.99
C ILE A 417 3.68 2.55 8.08
N ASN A 418 4.30 3.70 8.30
CA ASN A 418 4.15 4.85 7.41
C ASN A 418 5.26 4.91 6.37
N ASP A 419 4.92 5.36 5.16
CA ASP A 419 5.88 6.04 4.32
C ASP A 419 6.17 7.43 4.93
N ASN A 420 7.43 7.77 5.06
CA ASN A 420 7.83 9.06 5.62
C ASN A 420 8.09 10.14 4.57
N ASN A 421 7.88 9.84 3.28
CA ASN A 421 8.10 10.77 2.15
C ASN A 421 9.39 11.60 2.31
N TYR A 422 10.48 10.94 2.67
CA TYR A 422 11.74 11.62 3.00
C TYR A 422 12.28 12.43 1.83
N PRO A 423 12.71 13.69 2.06
CA PRO A 423 12.73 14.40 3.32
C PRO A 423 11.52 15.34 3.51
N GLY A 424 10.44 15.17 2.74
CA GLY A 424 9.37 16.15 2.57
C GLY A 424 8.34 16.20 3.68
N SER A 425 7.96 15.07 4.25
CA SER A 425 6.91 15.00 5.27
C SER A 425 7.40 15.34 6.68
N ALA A 426 6.53 15.94 7.47
CA ALA A 426 6.78 16.42 8.83
C ALA A 426 5.48 16.32 9.66
N GLY A 427 4.83 15.17 9.63
CA GLY A 427 3.55 14.94 10.28
C GLY A 427 3.68 14.76 11.79
N ARG A 428 4.73 14.10 12.26
CA ARG A 428 4.94 13.91 13.70
C ARG A 428 5.37 15.18 14.39
N ALA A 429 6.24 15.97 13.74
CA ALA A 429 6.71 17.24 14.28
C ALA A 429 6.98 18.24 13.15
N PHE A 430 6.34 19.39 13.17
CA PHE A 430 6.47 20.41 12.12
C PHE A 430 7.92 20.81 11.87
N GLY A 431 8.37 20.69 10.62
CA GLY A 431 9.72 21.07 10.20
C GLY A 431 10.82 20.05 10.56
N VAL A 432 10.43 18.87 11.03
CA VAL A 432 11.32 17.72 11.30
C VAL A 432 10.92 16.60 10.37
N PRO A 433 11.84 16.00 9.59
CA PRO A 433 11.51 14.89 8.71
C PRO A 433 10.90 13.73 9.53
N ASP A 434 9.81 13.16 9.03
CA ASP A 434 9.16 12.04 9.67
C ASP A 434 10.09 10.81 9.69
N ASN A 435 10.04 10.08 10.80
CA ASN A 435 10.64 8.76 10.91
C ASN A 435 9.71 7.70 10.28
N ASN A 436 10.22 6.50 10.00
CA ASN A 436 9.35 5.35 9.78
C ASN A 436 9.00 4.72 11.12
N GLU A 437 7.72 4.69 11.46
CA GLU A 437 7.20 4.12 12.69
C GLU A 437 6.53 2.79 12.41
N PHE A 438 6.95 1.76 13.13
CA PHE A 438 6.38 0.42 13.14
C PHE A 438 5.47 0.32 14.34
N ILE A 439 4.17 0.22 14.12
CA ILE A 439 3.19 0.06 15.22
C ILE A 439 2.46 -1.27 15.09
N VAL A 440 2.25 -1.94 16.22
CA VAL A 440 1.35 -3.09 16.31
C VAL A 440 0.09 -2.64 17.03
N ILE A 441 -1.04 -2.81 16.35
CA ILE A 441 -2.36 -2.48 16.91
C ILE A 441 -3.18 -3.74 17.12
N HIS A 442 -3.93 -3.79 18.23
CA HIS A 442 -4.97 -4.78 18.46
C HIS A 442 -6.29 -4.26 17.88
N VAL A 443 -6.98 -5.12 17.18
CA VAL A 443 -8.29 -4.83 16.57
C VAL A 443 -9.30 -5.92 16.95
N ALA A 444 -10.58 -5.68 16.67
CA ALA A 444 -11.59 -6.73 16.75
C ALA A 444 -11.21 -7.92 15.84
N PRO A 445 -11.69 -9.14 16.11
CA PRO A 445 -11.40 -10.29 15.25
C PRO A 445 -11.69 -10.00 13.79
N LEU A 446 -10.67 -10.18 12.94
CA LEU A 446 -10.74 -9.93 11.50
C LEU A 446 -11.58 -10.96 10.77
N LEU A 447 -11.63 -12.19 11.30
CA LEU A 447 -12.43 -13.30 10.78
C LEU A 447 -13.27 -13.89 11.93
N ASP A 448 -14.53 -14.17 11.63
CA ASP A 448 -15.39 -14.95 12.52
C ASP A 448 -14.91 -16.41 12.50
N CYS A 449 -14.24 -16.82 13.53
CA CYS A 449 -13.90 -18.22 13.75
C CYS A 449 -15.08 -18.88 14.45
N ASP A 450 -15.75 -19.82 13.81
CA ASP A 450 -16.77 -20.65 14.49
C ASP A 450 -16.07 -21.40 15.63
N ASP A 451 -16.38 -21.04 16.88
CA ASP A 451 -15.96 -21.80 18.06
C ASP A 451 -16.51 -23.23 17.91
N GLU A 452 -15.65 -24.26 18.00
CA GLU A 452 -16.03 -25.67 17.96
C GLU A 452 -17.00 -26.09 19.10
N ASP A 453 -17.40 -25.17 19.99
CA ASP A 453 -18.38 -25.37 21.05
C ASP A 453 -19.80 -24.95 20.59
N GLY A 454 -20.43 -25.79 19.81
CA GLY A 454 -21.86 -26.00 19.47
C GLY A 454 -22.96 -25.07 20.01
N ARG A 455 -22.81 -23.73 20.06
CA ARG A 455 -23.88 -22.79 20.42
C ARG A 455 -23.89 -21.51 19.55
N GLY A 456 -23.69 -21.66 18.27
CA GLY A 456 -23.79 -20.53 17.31
C GLY A 456 -25.23 -20.28 16.87
N LYS A 457 -25.66 -19.03 16.94
CA LYS A 457 -26.94 -18.58 16.36
C LYS A 457 -26.83 -18.50 14.83
N HIS A 458 -27.60 -19.36 14.14
CA HIS A 458 -27.71 -19.42 12.69
C HIS A 458 -28.00 -18.05 12.04
N ARG A 459 -27.06 -17.51 11.26
CA ARG A 459 -27.35 -16.62 10.12
C ARG A 459 -27.63 -17.52 8.92
N LYS A 460 -28.86 -17.44 8.38
CA LYS A 460 -29.27 -18.15 7.16
C LYS A 460 -28.62 -17.51 5.93
N GLY A 461 -27.55 -18.10 5.46
CA GLY A 461 -27.01 -17.92 4.12
C GLY A 461 -26.40 -19.25 3.70
N THR A 462 -26.83 -19.79 2.55
CA THR A 462 -26.43 -21.09 2.03
C THR A 462 -24.91 -21.16 1.82
N ARG A 463 -24.19 -21.80 2.76
CA ARG A 463 -22.79 -22.16 2.59
C ARG A 463 -22.68 -23.61 2.13
N HIS A 464 -21.94 -23.84 1.05
CA HIS A 464 -21.40 -25.14 0.71
C HIS A 464 -20.21 -25.44 1.64
N GLY A 465 -20.29 -26.58 2.33
CA GLY A 465 -19.41 -26.93 3.42
C GLY A 465 -17.94 -27.10 3.02
N GLY A 466 -17.09 -26.59 3.88
CA GLY A 466 -15.69 -26.88 4.04
C GLY A 466 -15.31 -26.51 5.47
N HIS A 467 -15.14 -27.53 6.32
CA HIS A 467 -14.58 -27.36 7.67
C HIS A 467 -13.13 -26.85 7.50
N GLY A 468 -12.83 -25.66 7.94
CA GLY A 468 -11.48 -25.10 7.90
C GLY A 468 -11.20 -24.31 9.16
N GLU A 469 -10.14 -24.68 9.86
CA GLU A 469 -9.53 -23.90 10.91
C GLU A 469 -9.37 -22.43 10.47
N CYS A 470 -9.56 -21.49 11.41
CA CYS A 470 -9.33 -20.07 11.23
C CYS A 470 -7.82 -19.81 11.07
N SER A 471 -7.29 -20.11 9.91
CA SER A 471 -5.88 -19.94 9.58
C SER A 471 -5.76 -18.77 8.62
N LEU A 472 -5.17 -17.68 9.08
CA LEU A 472 -4.90 -16.47 8.30
C LEU A 472 -3.88 -16.72 7.20
N ALA A 473 -3.87 -15.86 6.18
CA ALA A 473 -2.83 -15.87 5.18
C ALA A 473 -1.45 -15.79 5.84
N GLN A 474 -0.52 -16.65 5.43
CA GLN A 474 0.89 -16.57 5.80
C GLN A 474 1.63 -16.14 4.52
N ASP A 475 2.20 -14.94 4.55
CA ASP A 475 3.08 -14.42 3.48
C ASP A 475 4.43 -15.16 3.46
#